data_840d6f918b9e90e0c43115c301471c80
#
_entry.id   840d6f918b9e90e0c43115c301471c80
#
_cell.length_a   1.000
_cell.length_b   1.000
_cell.length_c   1.000
_cell.angle_alpha   90.00
_cell.angle_beta   90.00
_cell.angle_gamma   90.00
#
_symmetry.space_group_name_H-M   'P 1'
#
loop_
_entity.id
_entity.type
_entity.pdbx_description
1 polymer ?
#
loop_
_entity_poly.entity_id
_entity_poly.type
_entity_poly.pdbx_seq_one_letter_code
_entity_poly.pdbx_strand_id
1 'polypeptide(L)'
;MLAALAALASALLLASCGPTHHSGSADRTPVRIADAPARLPVPKGDGSRTPDDFNGDGHRDLVLGDLVKAQAHADDPGIGIVYGSERGLVPGARQLITPGGQGAATDGQLPALFDAEATCDLDQDGFTDLVVSTDPPYDGQGPPPVPLQILFGSPNGLTGRAVHLTVPPVARVGNDWPDQPVCGDFDGDGAEDLVLHATGGHLTYLRGPFTRKGAPHGAGAPIPAPGEVPTGPAADVDRDGHDDLIVRAAPGTGPAAVVLGGPAGPTRTGAVLPSGIDVALGSFGRGKALDAAVGAMGGTSLRYDLPTAAKGSLASPGSVLDAADFDGDGLSELVSSGSRLRVFQGRATGPSTGATVTVEPPATGTTRVVAVGDFDGDGRADLAVRTYRSETKDTVAVFAGTKRGLVATGPAVTFSTSAFLTSP
;
A
#
# COMPACT_ATOMS: atom_id res chain seq x y z
N MET A 1 70.29 -20.08 18.35
CA MET A 1 70.63 -19.61 19.70
C MET A 1 69.30 -19.11 20.26
N LEU A 2 68.64 -19.96 21.09
CA LEU A 2 68.54 -19.90 22.53
C LEU A 2 67.91 -18.62 23.05
N ALA A 3 66.89 -18.46 23.86
CA ALA A 3 66.14 -19.33 24.77
C ALA A 3 64.92 -18.48 25.18
N ALA A 4 63.71 -18.91 25.34
CA ALA A 4 63.08 -19.65 26.42
C ALA A 4 62.77 -18.87 27.72
N LEU A 5 61.51 -18.98 28.21
CA LEU A 5 60.95 -18.88 29.55
C LEU A 5 60.71 -17.45 30.11
N ALA A 6 59.66 -17.11 30.84
CA ALA A 6 58.73 -17.89 31.65
C ALA A 6 57.49 -17.04 32.03
N ALA A 7 56.44 -17.70 32.43
CA ALA A 7 55.20 -17.20 33.00
C ALA A 7 55.37 -16.62 34.41
N LEU A 8 54.48 -15.68 34.81
CA LEU A 8 53.96 -15.63 36.18
C LEU A 8 52.62 -14.88 36.24
N ALA A 9 51.63 -15.53 36.78
CA ALA A 9 50.31 -15.03 37.11
C ALA A 9 50.38 -14.12 38.40
N SER A 10 49.58 -13.10 38.44
CA SER A 10 49.17 -12.47 39.70
C SER A 10 47.78 -11.88 39.56
N ALA A 11 46.84 -12.49 40.22
CA ALA A 11 45.50 -11.99 40.45
C ALA A 11 45.55 -10.86 41.49
N LEU A 12 44.90 -9.74 41.21
CA LEU A 12 44.54 -8.77 42.22
C LEU A 12 43.04 -8.43 42.05
N LEU A 13 42.28 -8.89 43.02
CA LEU A 13 40.91 -8.49 43.30
C LEU A 13 40.94 -7.08 43.91
N LEU A 14 40.29 -6.13 43.24
CA LEU A 14 39.87 -4.89 43.85
C LEU A 14 38.36 -4.76 43.73
N ALA A 15 37.67 -4.98 44.84
CA ALA A 15 36.28 -4.65 45.01
C ALA A 15 36.13 -3.12 45.09
N SER A 16 35.38 -2.53 44.16
CA SER A 16 34.91 -1.16 44.21
C SER A 16 33.40 -1.15 44.27
N CYS A 17 32.83 -0.85 45.42
CA CYS A 17 31.43 -0.50 45.59
C CYS A 17 31.20 0.89 45.01
N GLY A 18 30.49 0.99 43.88
CA GLY A 18 29.91 2.22 43.37
C GLY A 18 28.38 2.09 43.37
N PRO A 19 27.63 3.19 43.55
CA PRO A 19 26.17 3.12 43.70
C PRO A 19 25.51 2.69 42.39
N THR A 20 24.71 1.64 42.49
CA THR A 20 23.87 1.15 41.39
C THR A 20 22.74 2.14 41.12
N HIS A 21 22.88 2.94 40.07
CA HIS A 21 21.71 3.55 39.44
C HIS A 21 20.87 2.46 38.77
N HIS A 22 19.79 2.08 39.42
CA HIS A 22 18.72 1.35 38.78
C HIS A 22 18.03 2.29 37.78
N SER A 23 18.47 2.27 36.52
CA SER A 23 17.59 2.63 35.40
C SER A 23 16.56 1.52 35.28
N GLY A 24 15.34 1.81 35.70
CA GLY A 24 14.20 0.93 35.55
C GLY A 24 13.96 0.66 34.09
N SER A 25 14.45 -0.47 33.58
CA SER A 25 13.88 -1.10 32.40
C SER A 25 12.46 -1.44 32.77
N ALA A 26 11.48 -0.73 32.23
CA ALA A 26 10.10 -1.16 32.26
C ALA A 26 10.09 -2.58 31.65
N ASP A 27 9.76 -3.54 32.49
CA ASP A 27 9.62 -4.94 32.13
C ASP A 27 8.44 -4.99 31.13
N ARG A 28 8.76 -4.92 29.83
CA ARG A 28 7.78 -5.06 28.77
C ARG A 28 7.39 -6.53 28.77
N THR A 29 6.26 -6.83 29.36
CA THR A 29 5.62 -8.14 29.22
C THR A 29 5.53 -8.41 27.71
N PRO A 30 6.12 -9.49 27.18
CA PRO A 30 6.02 -9.78 25.76
C PRO A 30 4.54 -9.97 25.43
N VAL A 31 4.02 -9.15 24.53
CA VAL A 31 2.67 -9.30 24.02
C VAL A 31 2.61 -10.71 23.43
N ARG A 32 1.83 -11.60 24.05
CA ARG A 32 1.59 -12.92 23.51
C ARG A 32 0.80 -12.71 22.22
N ILE A 33 1.44 -12.95 21.07
CA ILE A 33 0.74 -13.02 19.80
C ILE A 33 -0.22 -14.17 19.95
N ALA A 34 -1.52 -13.87 19.94
CA ALA A 34 -2.55 -14.89 20.09
C ALA A 34 -2.40 -15.96 19.01
N ASP A 35 -2.72 -17.20 19.35
CA ASP A 35 -2.90 -18.26 18.37
C ASP A 35 -3.87 -17.76 17.29
N ALA A 36 -3.73 -18.25 16.05
CA ALA A 36 -4.58 -17.82 14.95
C ALA A 36 -6.06 -17.81 15.37
N PRO A 37 -6.76 -16.68 15.26
CA PRO A 37 -8.15 -16.61 15.71
C PRO A 37 -9.00 -17.61 14.93
N ALA A 38 -10.02 -18.17 15.57
CA ALA A 38 -10.95 -19.07 14.92
C ALA A 38 -11.51 -18.43 13.65
N ARG A 39 -11.66 -19.23 12.60
CA ARG A 39 -12.18 -18.73 11.33
C ARG A 39 -13.66 -18.37 11.47
N LEU A 40 -13.98 -17.16 11.06
CA LEU A 40 -15.34 -16.63 11.01
C LEU A 40 -15.80 -16.55 9.54
N PRO A 41 -17.12 -16.60 9.29
CA PRO A 41 -17.63 -16.33 7.96
C PRO A 41 -17.31 -14.87 7.56
N VAL A 42 -17.19 -14.62 6.27
CA VAL A 42 -17.12 -13.26 5.72
C VAL A 42 -18.43 -12.53 6.04
N PRO A 43 -18.40 -11.32 6.62
CA PRO A 43 -19.58 -10.49 6.73
C PRO A 43 -20.22 -10.27 5.37
N LYS A 44 -21.49 -9.95 5.32
CA LYS A 44 -22.20 -9.74 4.04
C LYS A 44 -22.84 -8.37 4.03
N GLY A 45 -22.58 -7.63 2.96
CA GLY A 45 -23.22 -6.37 2.67
C GLY A 45 -24.02 -6.41 1.38
N ASP A 46 -24.66 -5.30 1.09
CA ASP A 46 -25.49 -5.09 -0.11
C ASP A 46 -24.83 -4.11 -1.09
N GLY A 47 -23.55 -3.83 -0.90
CA GLY A 47 -22.75 -2.87 -1.65
C GLY A 47 -22.55 -1.55 -0.92
N SER A 48 -21.39 -0.91 -1.11
CA SER A 48 -21.01 0.35 -0.48
C SER A 48 -20.15 1.20 -1.42
N ARG A 49 -19.78 2.41 -0.96
CA ARG A 49 -18.78 3.27 -1.59
C ARG A 49 -17.53 3.41 -0.70
N THR A 50 -17.44 2.61 0.34
CA THR A 50 -16.26 2.58 1.19
C THR A 50 -15.09 2.01 0.40
N PRO A 51 -13.93 2.66 0.34
CA PRO A 51 -12.76 2.12 -0.34
C PRO A 51 -12.34 0.78 0.28
N ASP A 52 -11.84 -0.14 -0.54
CA ASP A 52 -11.38 -1.48 -0.13
C ASP A 52 -12.45 -2.31 0.61
N ASP A 53 -13.72 -2.13 0.32
CA ASP A 53 -14.83 -2.92 0.87
C ASP A 53 -15.23 -4.00 -0.14
N PHE A 54 -14.57 -5.16 -0.07
CA PHE A 54 -14.75 -6.26 -1.03
C PHE A 54 -16.06 -7.03 -0.83
N ASN A 55 -16.69 -6.91 0.34
CA ASN A 55 -17.92 -7.60 0.69
C ASN A 55 -19.15 -6.68 0.78
N GLY A 56 -18.97 -5.37 0.57
CA GLY A 56 -20.02 -4.36 0.48
C GLY A 56 -20.76 -4.11 1.80
N ASP A 57 -20.12 -4.34 2.95
CA ASP A 57 -20.75 -4.19 4.26
C ASP A 57 -20.59 -2.79 4.88
N GLY A 58 -19.91 -1.88 4.15
CA GLY A 58 -19.68 -0.51 4.56
C GLY A 58 -18.43 -0.32 5.42
N HIS A 59 -17.63 -1.35 5.62
CA HIS A 59 -16.40 -1.31 6.40
C HIS A 59 -15.19 -1.62 5.53
N ARG A 60 -14.14 -0.85 5.71
CA ARG A 60 -12.89 -1.02 4.95
C ARG A 60 -12.20 -2.31 5.34
N ASP A 61 -11.79 -3.09 4.35
CA ASP A 61 -11.02 -4.32 4.49
C ASP A 61 -9.52 -4.06 4.33
N LEU A 62 -8.69 -5.01 4.76
CA LEU A 62 -7.23 -4.92 4.63
C LEU A 62 -6.72 -5.96 3.66
N VAL A 63 -6.01 -5.50 2.62
CA VAL A 63 -5.28 -6.34 1.68
C VAL A 63 -3.85 -6.58 2.21
N LEU A 64 -3.41 -7.82 2.16
CA LEU A 64 -2.05 -8.22 2.53
C LEU A 64 -1.42 -9.01 1.38
N GLY A 65 -0.51 -8.42 0.68
CA GLY A 65 0.33 -9.09 -0.32
C GLY A 65 1.39 -9.99 0.30
N ASP A 66 2.05 -10.81 -0.52
CA ASP A 66 3.20 -11.63 -0.14
C ASP A 66 2.99 -12.53 1.09
N LEU A 67 1.86 -13.22 1.20
CA LEU A 67 1.53 -13.97 2.42
C LEU A 67 2.18 -15.32 2.54
N VAL A 68 2.49 -15.96 1.45
CA VAL A 68 3.00 -17.32 1.41
C VAL A 68 4.32 -17.34 0.66
N LYS A 69 5.42 -17.22 1.36
CA LYS A 69 6.74 -17.63 0.86
C LYS A 69 7.04 -18.96 1.50
N ALA A 70 6.57 -20.04 0.90
CA ALA A 70 6.66 -21.36 1.49
C ALA A 70 8.09 -21.90 1.57
N GLN A 71 8.97 -21.52 0.64
CA GLN A 71 10.42 -21.77 0.62
C GLN A 71 11.06 -20.84 -0.40
N ALA A 72 12.37 -20.62 -0.31
CA ALA A 72 13.14 -19.67 -1.14
C ALA A 72 13.07 -19.87 -2.67
N HIS A 73 12.25 -20.78 -3.16
CA HIS A 73 12.04 -21.07 -4.58
C HIS A 73 10.60 -21.52 -4.89
N ALA A 74 9.67 -21.36 -3.95
CA ALA A 74 8.28 -21.62 -4.25
C ALA A 74 7.66 -20.30 -4.71
N ASP A 75 7.24 -20.30 -5.94
CA ASP A 75 6.31 -19.29 -6.45
C ASP A 75 5.09 -19.40 -5.56
N ASP A 76 4.78 -18.32 -4.89
CA ASP A 76 3.68 -18.20 -4.15
C ASP A 76 3.10 -17.20 -4.43
N PRO A 77 2.63 -16.41 -4.08
CA PRO A 77 1.94 -16.26 -2.88
C PRO A 77 0.50 -15.98 -3.09
N GLY A 78 -0.20 -16.14 -2.08
CA GLY A 78 -1.54 -15.67 -1.98
C GLY A 78 -1.58 -14.23 -1.48
N ILE A 79 -2.73 -13.65 -1.69
CA ILE A 79 -3.13 -12.37 -1.12
C ILE A 79 -4.10 -12.67 0.01
N GLY A 80 -3.88 -12.06 1.17
CA GLY A 80 -4.80 -12.15 2.31
C GLY A 80 -5.75 -10.96 2.34
N ILE A 81 -7.02 -11.24 2.57
CA ILE A 81 -8.00 -10.21 2.89
C ILE A 81 -8.42 -10.42 4.34
N VAL A 82 -8.41 -9.36 5.14
CA VAL A 82 -8.99 -9.32 6.49
C VAL A 82 -10.16 -8.35 6.46
N TYR A 83 -11.34 -8.84 6.76
CA TYR A 83 -12.58 -8.06 6.67
C TYR A 83 -12.75 -7.11 7.84
N GLY A 84 -13.28 -5.93 7.52
CA GLY A 84 -13.66 -4.88 8.46
C GLY A 84 -14.95 -5.17 9.23
N SER A 85 -15.28 -4.30 10.14
CA SER A 85 -16.53 -4.25 10.90
C SER A 85 -16.65 -2.93 11.64
N GLU A 86 -17.82 -2.61 12.23
CA GLU A 86 -18.02 -1.45 13.14
C GLU A 86 -16.98 -1.34 14.29
N ARG A 87 -16.14 -2.33 14.50
CA ARG A 87 -15.14 -2.36 15.57
C ARG A 87 -13.71 -2.50 15.03
N GLY A 88 -13.53 -2.24 13.76
CA GLY A 88 -12.27 -2.42 13.05
C GLY A 88 -12.11 -3.81 12.46
N LEU A 89 -10.88 -4.12 12.06
CA LEU A 89 -10.56 -5.37 11.39
C LEU A 89 -10.83 -6.60 12.26
N VAL A 90 -11.39 -7.64 11.65
CA VAL A 90 -11.71 -8.91 12.29
C VAL A 90 -10.81 -10.03 11.74
N PRO A 91 -9.67 -10.34 12.36
CA PRO A 91 -8.73 -11.34 11.82
C PRO A 91 -9.28 -12.76 11.69
N GLY A 92 -10.41 -13.06 12.35
CA GLY A 92 -11.16 -14.30 12.15
C GLY A 92 -11.89 -14.34 10.81
N ALA A 93 -12.46 -13.20 10.38
CA ALA A 93 -13.08 -13.03 9.07
C ALA A 93 -12.00 -12.71 8.04
N ARG A 94 -11.49 -13.73 7.35
CA ARG A 94 -10.39 -13.61 6.41
C ARG A 94 -10.50 -14.55 5.24
N GLN A 95 -9.95 -14.14 4.10
CA GLN A 95 -9.77 -14.98 2.91
C GLN A 95 -8.30 -15.07 2.52
N LEU A 96 -7.88 -16.20 2.00
CA LEU A 96 -6.63 -16.37 1.26
C LEU A 96 -6.99 -16.56 -0.21
N ILE A 97 -6.51 -15.67 -1.05
CA ILE A 97 -6.68 -15.68 -2.49
C ILE A 97 -5.39 -16.24 -3.09
N THR A 98 -5.48 -17.30 -3.88
CA THR A 98 -4.31 -17.94 -4.47
C THR A 98 -4.47 -18.16 -5.98
N PRO A 99 -3.38 -18.17 -6.74
CA PRO A 99 -3.43 -18.47 -8.17
C PRO A 99 -4.12 -19.80 -8.47
N GLY A 100 -3.82 -20.83 -7.68
CA GLY A 100 -4.43 -22.16 -7.83
C GLY A 100 -5.92 -22.21 -7.53
N GLY A 101 -6.39 -21.38 -6.60
CA GLY A 101 -7.81 -21.29 -6.22
C GLY A 101 -8.64 -20.43 -7.15
N GLN A 102 -8.15 -19.23 -7.45
CA GLN A 102 -8.92 -18.18 -8.14
C GLN A 102 -8.37 -17.80 -9.51
N GLY A 103 -7.15 -18.18 -9.88
CA GLY A 103 -6.51 -17.73 -11.11
C GLY A 103 -7.26 -18.13 -12.39
N ALA A 104 -7.27 -17.24 -13.38
CA ALA A 104 -7.64 -17.56 -14.74
C ALA A 104 -6.44 -18.15 -15.49
N ALA A 105 -6.63 -19.26 -16.19
CA ALA A 105 -5.56 -19.89 -16.95
C ALA A 105 -5.27 -19.17 -18.26
N THR A 106 -4.00 -18.97 -18.59
CA THR A 106 -3.52 -18.54 -19.92
C THR A 106 -2.95 -19.77 -20.62
N ASP A 107 -3.46 -20.09 -21.82
CA ASP A 107 -3.06 -21.29 -22.60
C ASP A 107 -3.13 -22.60 -21.79
N GLY A 108 -4.12 -22.69 -20.90
CA GLY A 108 -4.36 -23.86 -20.06
C GLY A 108 -3.47 -23.96 -18.83
N GLN A 109 -2.59 -22.98 -18.58
CA GLN A 109 -1.74 -22.91 -17.40
C GLN A 109 -2.25 -21.86 -16.42
N LEU A 110 -2.39 -22.23 -15.15
CA LEU A 110 -2.66 -21.28 -14.08
C LEU A 110 -1.42 -20.42 -13.81
N PRO A 111 -1.58 -19.14 -13.42
CA PRO A 111 -0.47 -18.32 -13.02
C PRO A 111 0.22 -18.91 -11.78
N ALA A 112 1.53 -18.68 -11.64
CA ALA A 112 2.30 -19.15 -10.48
C ALA A 112 2.16 -18.21 -9.29
N LEU A 113 1.91 -16.91 -9.54
CA LEU A 113 1.79 -15.89 -8.49
C LEU A 113 0.59 -14.96 -8.70
N PHE A 114 0.18 -14.32 -7.59
CA PHE A 114 -0.71 -13.16 -7.56
C PHE A 114 -0.05 -12.09 -6.70
N ASP A 115 0.16 -10.89 -7.27
CA ASP A 115 0.48 -9.68 -6.53
C ASP A 115 -0.70 -8.70 -6.60
N ALA A 116 -1.08 -8.14 -5.47
CA ALA A 116 -2.14 -7.13 -5.41
C ALA A 116 -1.62 -5.79 -5.96
N GLU A 117 -2.33 -5.24 -6.94
CA GLU A 117 -1.90 -4.04 -7.65
C GLU A 117 -2.83 -2.84 -7.40
N ALA A 118 -4.13 -3.01 -7.58
CA ALA A 118 -5.11 -1.94 -7.41
C ALA A 118 -6.45 -2.47 -6.88
N THR A 119 -7.16 -1.61 -6.16
CA THR A 119 -8.48 -1.89 -5.59
C THR A 119 -9.44 -0.77 -5.93
N CYS A 120 -10.58 -1.09 -6.54
CA CYS A 120 -11.66 -0.17 -6.84
C CYS A 120 -12.90 -0.92 -7.35
N ASP A 121 -14.05 -0.26 -7.40
CA ASP A 121 -15.29 -0.82 -7.92
C ASP A 121 -15.34 -0.64 -9.44
N LEU A 122 -14.73 -1.57 -10.19
CA LEU A 122 -14.55 -1.47 -11.64
C LEU A 122 -15.87 -1.67 -12.43
N ASP A 123 -16.81 -2.45 -11.92
CA ASP A 123 -18.07 -2.72 -12.62
C ASP A 123 -19.28 -1.98 -12.03
N GLN A 124 -19.03 -1.07 -11.06
CA GLN A 124 -20.02 -0.21 -10.40
C GLN A 124 -21.13 -0.98 -9.70
N ASP A 125 -20.85 -2.12 -9.13
CA ASP A 125 -21.84 -2.91 -8.42
C ASP A 125 -21.84 -2.70 -6.90
N GLY A 126 -20.94 -1.83 -6.39
CA GLY A 126 -20.82 -1.46 -4.99
C GLY A 126 -19.94 -2.40 -4.17
N PHE A 127 -19.19 -3.27 -4.80
CA PHE A 127 -18.19 -4.13 -4.16
C PHE A 127 -16.82 -3.82 -4.75
N THR A 128 -15.83 -3.56 -3.89
CA THR A 128 -14.47 -3.34 -4.37
C THR A 128 -13.94 -4.57 -5.10
N ASP A 129 -13.34 -4.37 -6.26
CA ASP A 129 -12.64 -5.40 -7.03
C ASP A 129 -11.14 -5.33 -6.75
N LEU A 130 -10.44 -6.42 -7.02
CA LEU A 130 -9.00 -6.51 -6.88
C LEU A 130 -8.35 -6.81 -8.23
N VAL A 131 -7.51 -5.90 -8.71
CA VAL A 131 -6.62 -6.14 -9.84
C VAL A 131 -5.34 -6.78 -9.33
N VAL A 132 -4.97 -7.90 -9.93
CA VAL A 132 -3.74 -8.64 -9.58
C VAL A 132 -2.83 -8.76 -10.78
N SER A 133 -1.52 -8.65 -10.57
CA SER A 133 -0.54 -9.04 -11.55
C SER A 133 -0.24 -10.54 -11.46
N THR A 134 0.14 -11.11 -12.61
CA THR A 134 0.42 -12.52 -12.79
C THR A 134 1.63 -12.70 -13.69
N ASP A 135 2.11 -13.93 -13.81
CA ASP A 135 3.18 -14.35 -14.71
C ASP A 135 2.63 -15.28 -15.81
N PRO A 136 1.92 -14.75 -16.81
CA PRO A 136 1.36 -15.59 -17.86
C PRO A 136 2.47 -16.20 -18.74
N PRO A 137 2.30 -17.45 -19.23
CA PRO A 137 3.27 -18.07 -20.12
C PRO A 137 3.39 -17.27 -21.42
N TYR A 138 4.64 -17.05 -21.87
CA TYR A 138 4.94 -16.34 -23.11
C TYR A 138 6.15 -16.95 -23.82
N ASP A 139 5.99 -17.28 -25.09
CA ASP A 139 7.04 -17.91 -25.91
C ASP A 139 7.94 -16.92 -26.68
N GLY A 140 7.73 -15.62 -26.48
CA GLY A 140 8.47 -14.55 -27.18
C GLY A 140 7.94 -14.24 -28.58
N GLN A 141 6.80 -14.78 -28.98
CA GLN A 141 6.21 -14.57 -30.31
C GLN A 141 4.97 -13.68 -30.23
N GLY A 142 4.95 -12.62 -31.04
CA GLY A 142 3.82 -11.69 -31.07
C GLY A 142 3.72 -10.77 -29.83
N PRO A 143 2.56 -10.11 -29.62
CA PRO A 143 2.34 -9.31 -28.43
C PRO A 143 2.26 -10.21 -27.17
N PRO A 144 2.95 -9.87 -26.07
CA PRO A 144 2.87 -10.64 -24.84
C PRO A 144 1.42 -10.64 -24.30
N PRO A 145 1.01 -11.67 -23.56
CA PRO A 145 -0.29 -11.66 -22.88
C PRO A 145 -0.34 -10.51 -21.86
N VAL A 146 -1.55 -10.02 -21.57
CA VAL A 146 -1.75 -9.03 -20.50
C VAL A 146 -1.53 -9.74 -19.17
N PRO A 147 -0.59 -9.28 -18.31
CA PRO A 147 -0.26 -9.96 -17.06
C PRO A 147 -1.23 -9.64 -15.93
N LEU A 148 -2.37 -9.02 -16.22
CA LEU A 148 -3.33 -8.54 -15.24
C LEU A 148 -4.62 -9.35 -15.28
N GLN A 149 -5.14 -9.65 -14.11
CA GLN A 149 -6.43 -10.29 -13.90
C GLN A 149 -7.25 -9.49 -12.88
N ILE A 150 -8.59 -9.60 -12.97
CA ILE A 150 -9.54 -8.95 -12.07
C ILE A 150 -10.27 -10.02 -11.28
N LEU A 151 -10.29 -9.85 -9.95
CA LEU A 151 -11.13 -10.59 -9.02
C LEU A 151 -12.27 -9.67 -8.60
N PHE A 152 -13.49 -9.98 -9.00
CA PHE A 152 -14.65 -9.17 -8.68
C PHE A 152 -15.13 -9.41 -7.26
N GLY A 153 -15.46 -8.31 -6.59
CA GLY A 153 -16.08 -8.29 -5.27
C GLY A 153 -17.50 -8.92 -5.29
N SER A 154 -17.99 -9.27 -4.13
CA SER A 154 -19.34 -9.82 -3.96
C SER A 154 -19.73 -9.83 -2.49
N PRO A 155 -21.05 -10.04 -2.14
CA PRO A 155 -21.46 -10.20 -0.74
C PRO A 155 -20.72 -11.30 0.05
N ASN A 156 -19.94 -12.13 -0.60
CA ASN A 156 -19.11 -13.17 0.03
C ASN A 156 -17.61 -12.86 -0.09
N GLY A 157 -17.24 -11.63 -0.43
CA GLY A 157 -15.89 -11.21 -0.74
C GLY A 157 -15.41 -11.69 -2.12
N LEU A 158 -14.12 -11.93 -2.27
CA LEU A 158 -13.46 -12.31 -3.54
C LEU A 158 -13.52 -13.84 -3.75
N THR A 159 -14.69 -14.38 -4.04
CA THR A 159 -14.92 -15.84 -4.12
C THR A 159 -14.90 -16.42 -5.54
N GLY A 160 -15.05 -15.55 -6.55
CA GLY A 160 -15.06 -15.94 -7.95
C GLY A 160 -13.68 -16.32 -8.49
N ARG A 161 -13.66 -16.88 -9.71
CA ARG A 161 -12.42 -16.94 -10.48
C ARG A 161 -12.10 -15.57 -11.05
N ALA A 162 -10.82 -15.24 -11.09
CA ALA A 162 -10.33 -14.05 -11.78
C ALA A 162 -10.67 -14.13 -13.30
N VAL A 163 -10.75 -12.98 -13.91
CA VAL A 163 -10.86 -12.84 -15.36
C VAL A 163 -9.68 -12.04 -15.89
N HIS A 164 -9.24 -12.33 -17.10
CA HIS A 164 -8.17 -11.55 -17.73
C HIS A 164 -8.63 -10.13 -18.00
N LEU A 165 -7.82 -9.15 -17.63
CA LEU A 165 -8.03 -7.77 -18.06
C LEU A 165 -7.86 -7.69 -19.58
N THR A 166 -8.85 -7.13 -20.27
CA THR A 166 -8.78 -6.92 -21.71
C THR A 166 -8.16 -5.56 -22.01
N VAL A 167 -6.99 -5.55 -22.63
CA VAL A 167 -6.38 -4.33 -23.18
C VAL A 167 -6.51 -4.38 -24.71
N PRO A 168 -7.40 -3.55 -25.31
CA PRO A 168 -7.59 -3.55 -26.76
C PRO A 168 -6.29 -3.20 -27.51
N PRO A 169 -6.04 -3.78 -28.70
CA PRO A 169 -4.81 -3.52 -29.45
C PRO A 169 -4.53 -2.05 -29.73
N VAL A 170 -5.56 -1.23 -29.87
CA VAL A 170 -5.42 0.23 -30.08
C VAL A 170 -4.81 0.94 -28.86
N ALA A 171 -4.97 0.39 -27.67
CA ALA A 171 -4.48 0.94 -26.41
C ALA A 171 -3.09 0.43 -26.03
N ARG A 172 -2.45 -0.39 -26.83
CA ARG A 172 -1.13 -0.96 -26.58
C ARG A 172 -0.05 -0.28 -27.41
N VAL A 173 1.15 -0.15 -26.83
CA VAL A 173 2.35 0.29 -27.54
C VAL A 173 3.15 -0.95 -27.97
N GLY A 174 3.01 -1.35 -29.22
CA GLY A 174 3.79 -2.46 -29.77
C GLY A 174 3.63 -3.77 -28.99
N ASN A 175 4.76 -4.31 -28.54
CA ASN A 175 4.83 -5.56 -27.78
C ASN A 175 5.02 -5.34 -26.28
N ASP A 176 4.55 -4.22 -25.74
CA ASP A 176 4.68 -3.92 -24.31
C ASP A 176 3.82 -4.85 -23.44
N TRP A 177 4.32 -5.03 -22.23
CA TRP A 177 3.58 -5.61 -21.12
C TRP A 177 2.78 -4.49 -20.44
N PRO A 178 1.47 -4.40 -20.62
CA PRO A 178 0.65 -3.44 -19.89
C PRO A 178 0.48 -3.96 -18.45
N ASP A 179 1.18 -3.34 -17.53
CA ASP A 179 1.22 -3.67 -16.10
C ASP A 179 1.07 -2.41 -15.23
N GLN A 180 1.30 -2.53 -13.92
CA GLN A 180 1.26 -1.42 -12.95
C GLN A 180 -0.02 -0.59 -13.04
N PRO A 181 -1.19 -1.18 -12.80
CA PRO A 181 -2.47 -0.48 -12.86
C PRO A 181 -2.60 0.55 -11.74
N VAL A 182 -3.13 1.72 -12.07
CA VAL A 182 -3.64 2.72 -11.13
C VAL A 182 -5.10 2.95 -11.45
N CYS A 183 -5.94 2.88 -10.42
CA CYS A 183 -7.38 3.05 -10.50
C CYS A 183 -7.78 4.45 -10.06
N GLY A 184 -8.79 5.03 -10.71
CA GLY A 184 -9.38 6.32 -10.36
C GLY A 184 -10.40 6.79 -11.39
N ASP A 185 -11.27 7.70 -11.04
CA ASP A 185 -12.22 8.37 -11.95
C ASP A 185 -11.52 9.54 -12.67
N PHE A 186 -10.67 9.20 -13.66
CA PHE A 186 -9.83 10.20 -14.33
C PHE A 186 -10.58 11.09 -15.29
N ASP A 187 -11.78 10.73 -15.74
CA ASP A 187 -12.59 11.57 -16.64
C ASP A 187 -13.85 12.17 -15.99
N GLY A 188 -14.07 11.88 -14.70
CA GLY A 188 -15.12 12.49 -13.90
C GLY A 188 -16.52 12.00 -14.23
N ASP A 189 -16.65 10.83 -14.85
CA ASP A 189 -17.95 10.26 -15.24
C ASP A 189 -18.57 9.41 -14.11
N GLY A 190 -17.87 9.20 -13.01
CA GLY A 190 -18.30 8.46 -11.83
C GLY A 190 -18.04 6.98 -11.91
N ALA A 191 -17.34 6.50 -12.94
CA ALA A 191 -16.86 5.13 -13.07
C ALA A 191 -15.35 5.07 -12.85
N GLU A 192 -14.88 4.02 -12.19
CA GLU A 192 -13.45 3.80 -12.02
C GLU A 192 -12.79 3.34 -13.32
N ASP A 193 -11.74 4.04 -13.70
CA ASP A 193 -10.89 3.78 -14.85
C ASP A 193 -9.62 3.04 -14.45
N LEU A 194 -8.85 2.55 -15.41
CA LEU A 194 -7.48 2.05 -15.20
C LEU A 194 -6.47 2.76 -16.08
N VAL A 195 -5.40 3.22 -15.48
CA VAL A 195 -4.18 3.67 -16.18
C VAL A 195 -3.10 2.63 -15.97
N LEU A 196 -2.47 2.17 -17.07
CA LEU A 196 -1.44 1.14 -17.07
C LEU A 196 -0.14 1.71 -17.60
N HIS A 197 0.96 1.08 -17.23
CA HIS A 197 2.27 1.31 -17.84
C HIS A 197 2.23 1.09 -19.36
N ALA A 198 2.92 1.98 -20.07
CA ALA A 198 3.26 1.81 -21.49
C ALA A 198 4.62 2.46 -21.77
N THR A 199 5.45 1.86 -22.64
CA THR A 199 6.80 2.35 -22.88
C THR A 199 6.85 3.65 -23.66
N GLY A 200 8.05 4.28 -23.68
CA GLY A 200 8.32 5.42 -24.54
C GLY A 200 7.62 6.72 -24.14
N GLY A 201 7.35 6.91 -22.86
CA GLY A 201 6.68 8.11 -22.36
C GLY A 201 5.19 8.13 -22.68
N HIS A 202 4.54 7.00 -22.59
CA HIS A 202 3.09 6.86 -22.78
C HIS A 202 2.44 6.11 -21.60
N LEU A 203 1.12 6.24 -21.50
CA LEU A 203 0.27 5.49 -20.61
C LEU A 203 -0.86 4.84 -21.40
N THR A 204 -1.24 3.63 -21.03
CA THR A 204 -2.46 3.00 -21.51
C THR A 204 -3.62 3.46 -20.63
N TYR A 205 -4.67 4.00 -21.23
CA TYR A 205 -5.87 4.46 -20.53
C TYR A 205 -7.08 3.62 -20.95
N LEU A 206 -7.73 3.00 -19.98
CA LEU A 206 -8.89 2.14 -20.12
C LEU A 206 -10.04 2.75 -19.31
N ARG A 207 -11.11 3.15 -20.01
CA ARG A 207 -12.28 3.77 -19.38
C ARG A 207 -13.23 2.75 -18.80
N GLY A 208 -13.69 3.01 -17.60
CA GLY A 208 -14.77 2.28 -16.94
C GLY A 208 -16.16 2.59 -17.50
N PRO A 209 -17.23 1.95 -16.98
CA PRO A 209 -17.12 0.77 -16.13
C PRO A 209 -16.64 -0.48 -16.89
N PHE A 210 -16.05 -1.42 -16.19
CA PHE A 210 -15.60 -2.68 -16.78
C PHE A 210 -16.71 -3.72 -16.74
N THR A 211 -16.71 -4.59 -17.72
CA THR A 211 -17.63 -5.74 -17.71
C THR A 211 -17.05 -6.85 -16.83
N ARG A 212 -17.89 -7.72 -16.29
CA ARG A 212 -17.45 -8.94 -15.58
C ARG A 212 -16.70 -9.97 -16.44
N LYS A 213 -16.35 -9.60 -17.68
CA LYS A 213 -15.43 -10.34 -18.54
C LYS A 213 -14.07 -9.64 -18.67
N GLY A 214 -13.83 -8.60 -17.88
CA GLY A 214 -12.59 -7.83 -17.85
C GLY A 214 -12.42 -6.84 -19.00
N ALA A 215 -13.45 -6.52 -19.76
CA ALA A 215 -13.37 -5.55 -20.86
C ALA A 215 -13.76 -4.14 -20.38
N PRO A 216 -12.96 -3.10 -20.69
CA PRO A 216 -13.31 -1.72 -20.41
C PRO A 216 -14.50 -1.24 -21.27
N HIS A 217 -15.22 -0.21 -20.82
CA HIS A 217 -16.22 0.48 -21.62
C HIS A 217 -15.62 1.11 -22.88
N GLY A 218 -14.41 1.67 -22.74
CA GLY A 218 -13.70 2.30 -23.84
C GLY A 218 -12.19 2.28 -23.67
N ALA A 219 -11.48 2.39 -24.80
CA ALA A 219 -10.03 2.55 -24.83
C ALA A 219 -9.61 3.30 -26.09
N GLY A 220 -8.64 4.19 -25.97
CA GLY A 220 -8.04 4.94 -27.07
C GLY A 220 -6.59 4.52 -27.35
N ALA A 221 -5.91 5.30 -28.20
CA ALA A 221 -4.47 5.17 -28.36
C ALA A 221 -3.77 5.57 -27.05
N PRO A 222 -2.57 5.04 -26.77
CA PRO A 222 -1.78 5.41 -25.59
C PRO A 222 -1.56 6.92 -25.49
N ILE A 223 -1.65 7.44 -24.28
CA ILE A 223 -1.59 8.87 -23.97
C ILE A 223 -0.13 9.27 -23.75
N PRO A 224 0.40 10.31 -24.43
CA PRO A 224 1.71 10.86 -24.10
C PRO A 224 1.74 11.38 -22.65
N ALA A 225 2.78 11.02 -21.90
CA ALA A 225 2.95 11.38 -20.51
C ALA A 225 4.40 11.79 -20.20
N PRO A 226 4.66 12.50 -19.08
CA PRO A 226 6.02 12.88 -18.68
C PRO A 226 6.87 11.70 -18.20
N GLY A 227 6.30 10.50 -18.18
CA GLY A 227 6.92 9.24 -17.82
C GLY A 227 6.09 8.07 -18.30
N GLU A 228 6.46 6.87 -17.89
CA GLU A 228 5.81 5.63 -18.34
C GLU A 228 5.32 4.74 -17.20
N VAL A 229 5.69 5.09 -15.94
CA VAL A 229 5.35 4.28 -14.75
C VAL A 229 4.29 5.00 -13.93
N PRO A 230 3.01 4.63 -14.05
CA PRO A 230 1.97 5.15 -13.17
C PRO A 230 2.21 4.66 -11.73
N THR A 231 1.86 5.48 -10.76
CA THR A 231 2.07 5.21 -9.34
C THR A 231 0.84 5.70 -8.58
N GLY A 232 0.17 4.77 -7.93
CA GLY A 232 -1.01 5.07 -7.11
C GLY A 232 -0.65 5.56 -5.70
N PRO A 233 -1.67 5.90 -4.93
CA PRO A 233 -3.08 5.98 -5.33
C PRO A 233 -3.37 7.20 -6.21
N ALA A 234 -4.43 7.13 -7.03
CA ALA A 234 -5.00 8.28 -7.67
C ALA A 234 -5.71 9.17 -6.64
N ALA A 235 -5.81 10.45 -6.93
CA ALA A 235 -6.54 11.42 -6.10
C ALA A 235 -6.79 12.71 -6.88
N ASP A 236 -7.91 13.36 -6.65
CA ASP A 236 -8.20 14.70 -7.17
C ASP A 236 -7.30 15.74 -6.47
N VAL A 237 -6.08 15.96 -7.01
CA VAL A 237 -5.09 16.83 -6.34
C VAL A 237 -5.38 18.31 -6.50
N ASP A 238 -6.04 18.75 -7.57
CA ASP A 238 -6.36 20.15 -7.80
C ASP A 238 -7.82 20.50 -7.51
N ARG A 239 -8.62 19.49 -7.13
CA ARG A 239 -10.04 19.59 -6.73
C ARG A 239 -10.94 20.06 -7.85
N ASP A 240 -10.70 19.57 -9.05
CA ASP A 240 -11.50 19.83 -10.24
C ASP A 240 -12.57 18.76 -10.51
N GLY A 241 -12.61 17.71 -9.69
CA GLY A 241 -13.58 16.63 -9.76
C GLY A 241 -13.15 15.46 -10.65
N HIS A 242 -11.88 15.43 -11.05
CA HIS A 242 -11.25 14.32 -11.78
C HIS A 242 -10.06 13.80 -10.96
N ASP A 243 -9.87 12.50 -10.91
CA ASP A 243 -8.69 11.96 -10.27
C ASP A 243 -7.44 12.22 -11.11
N ASP A 244 -6.34 12.44 -10.40
CA ASP A 244 -5.01 12.66 -10.93
C ASP A 244 -4.09 11.53 -10.48
N LEU A 245 -2.95 11.35 -11.14
CA LEU A 245 -1.99 10.32 -10.76
C LEU A 245 -0.56 10.84 -10.78
N ILE A 246 0.29 10.15 -10.05
CA ILE A 246 1.74 10.34 -10.10
C ILE A 246 2.31 9.45 -11.21
N VAL A 247 3.14 10.01 -12.08
CA VAL A 247 3.85 9.26 -13.13
C VAL A 247 5.35 9.44 -12.96
N ARG A 248 6.09 8.34 -12.92
CA ARG A 248 7.56 8.32 -12.86
C ARG A 248 8.15 8.14 -14.27
N ALA A 249 9.28 8.77 -14.52
CA ALA A 249 9.98 8.66 -15.79
C ALA A 249 10.49 7.23 -16.05
N ALA A 250 10.81 6.50 -14.98
CA ALA A 250 11.28 5.11 -15.02
C ALA A 250 11.06 4.47 -13.63
N PRO A 251 11.11 3.14 -13.53
CA PRO A 251 11.07 2.47 -12.21
C PRO A 251 12.20 2.96 -11.29
N GLY A 252 11.90 3.09 -9.99
CA GLY A 252 12.90 3.43 -8.97
C GLY A 252 12.84 4.87 -8.48
N THR A 253 13.99 5.54 -8.35
CA THR A 253 14.14 6.81 -7.62
C THR A 253 14.18 8.06 -8.51
N GLY A 254 13.78 7.94 -9.77
CA GLY A 254 13.76 9.06 -10.73
C GLY A 254 12.78 10.18 -10.36
N PRO A 255 12.79 11.28 -11.14
CA PRO A 255 11.80 12.33 -11.01
C PRO A 255 10.41 11.79 -11.34
N ALA A 256 9.39 12.41 -10.76
CA ALA A 256 7.99 12.12 -11.05
C ALA A 256 7.26 13.41 -11.45
N ALA A 257 6.08 13.28 -11.99
CA ALA A 257 5.19 14.38 -12.26
C ALA A 257 3.75 13.99 -11.93
N VAL A 258 2.94 14.94 -11.57
CA VAL A 258 1.48 14.78 -11.52
C VAL A 258 0.95 14.82 -12.95
N VAL A 259 0.10 13.87 -13.31
CA VAL A 259 -0.69 13.91 -14.55
C VAL A 259 -2.12 14.14 -14.14
N LEU A 260 -2.68 15.24 -14.63
CA LEU A 260 -4.00 15.71 -14.23
C LEU A 260 -5.07 15.08 -15.10
N GLY A 261 -6.13 14.65 -14.45
CA GLY A 261 -7.36 14.18 -15.06
C GLY A 261 -8.12 15.28 -15.82
N GLY A 262 -9.25 14.91 -16.36
CA GLY A 262 -10.15 15.81 -17.09
C GLY A 262 -11.04 15.02 -18.06
N PRO A 263 -12.03 15.64 -18.71
CA PRO A 263 -13.07 14.94 -19.51
C PRO A 263 -12.53 14.02 -20.63
N ALA A 264 -11.24 14.05 -20.92
CA ALA A 264 -10.55 13.16 -21.87
C ALA A 264 -9.60 12.17 -21.18
N GLY A 265 -9.72 12.02 -19.87
CA GLY A 265 -8.84 11.24 -19.02
C GLY A 265 -7.54 11.98 -18.64
N PRO A 266 -6.50 11.27 -18.18
CA PRO A 266 -5.28 11.85 -17.60
C PRO A 266 -4.31 12.34 -18.69
N THR A 267 -4.59 13.50 -19.29
CA THR A 267 -3.89 14.02 -20.49
C THR A 267 -3.03 15.23 -20.24
N ARG A 268 -3.12 15.88 -19.07
CA ARG A 268 -2.42 17.12 -18.76
C ARG A 268 -1.28 16.91 -17.78
N THR A 269 -0.09 17.39 -18.09
CA THR A 269 1.03 17.38 -17.13
C THR A 269 0.88 18.51 -16.11
N GLY A 270 0.85 18.17 -14.85
CA GLY A 270 0.82 19.08 -13.70
C GLY A 270 2.20 19.34 -13.10
N ALA A 271 2.29 19.38 -11.77
CA ALA A 271 3.50 19.70 -11.04
C ALA A 271 4.60 18.62 -11.23
N VAL A 272 5.84 19.08 -11.39
CA VAL A 272 7.01 18.19 -11.38
C VAL A 272 7.49 17.99 -9.95
N LEU A 273 7.63 16.73 -9.55
CA LEU A 273 8.11 16.30 -8.25
C LEU A 273 9.61 15.98 -8.29
N PRO A 274 10.34 16.18 -7.19
CA PRO A 274 11.74 15.79 -7.12
C PRO A 274 11.92 14.28 -7.19
N SER A 275 13.13 13.85 -7.50
CA SER A 275 13.50 12.43 -7.41
C SER A 275 13.36 11.91 -5.98
N GLY A 276 12.81 10.73 -5.82
CA GLY A 276 12.60 10.11 -4.52
C GLY A 276 12.26 8.62 -4.63
N ILE A 277 12.21 7.97 -3.49
CA ILE A 277 11.92 6.54 -3.37
C ILE A 277 10.40 6.34 -3.41
N ASP A 278 9.65 7.21 -2.71
CA ASP A 278 8.23 7.10 -2.54
C ASP A 278 7.55 8.46 -2.50
N VAL A 279 6.23 8.50 -2.76
CA VAL A 279 5.42 9.73 -2.76
C VAL A 279 4.11 9.46 -2.01
N ALA A 280 3.80 10.33 -1.06
CA ALA A 280 2.48 10.38 -0.43
C ALA A 280 1.77 11.69 -0.79
N LEU A 281 0.48 11.60 -1.07
CA LEU A 281 -0.43 12.73 -1.27
C LEU A 281 -1.26 12.96 -0.02
N GLY A 282 -1.54 14.22 0.33
CA GLY A 282 -2.36 14.55 1.49
C GLY A 282 -2.51 16.04 1.68
N SER A 283 -3.41 16.45 2.56
CA SER A 283 -3.61 17.84 2.94
C SER A 283 -2.74 18.19 4.14
N PHE A 284 -1.47 18.52 3.92
CA PHE A 284 -0.51 18.79 5.02
C PHE A 284 -0.65 20.20 5.65
N GLY A 285 -1.60 20.99 5.21
CA GLY A 285 -2.02 22.23 5.86
C GLY A 285 -1.68 23.53 5.14
N ARG A 286 -1.27 23.49 3.88
CA ARG A 286 -1.03 24.69 3.06
C ARG A 286 -1.83 24.62 1.77
N GLY A 287 -2.72 25.58 1.59
CA GLY A 287 -3.52 25.68 0.37
C GLY A 287 -4.84 24.93 0.40
N LYS A 288 -5.46 24.78 -0.76
CA LYS A 288 -6.74 24.08 -0.94
C LYS A 288 -6.57 22.76 -1.70
N ALA A 289 -5.62 22.72 -2.61
CA ALA A 289 -5.24 21.52 -3.35
C ALA A 289 -4.46 20.55 -2.45
N LEU A 290 -4.30 19.32 -2.88
CA LEU A 290 -3.46 18.38 -2.15
C LEU A 290 -1.98 18.78 -2.22
N ASP A 291 -1.24 18.27 -1.28
CA ASP A 291 0.20 18.40 -1.15
C ASP A 291 0.87 17.04 -1.48
N ALA A 292 2.15 17.07 -1.86
CA ALA A 292 2.94 15.87 -2.03
C ALA A 292 4.15 15.85 -1.09
N ALA A 293 4.40 14.71 -0.46
CA ALA A 293 5.63 14.40 0.24
C ALA A 293 6.43 13.38 -0.57
N VAL A 294 7.69 13.71 -0.90
CA VAL A 294 8.58 12.84 -1.68
C VAL A 294 9.72 12.39 -0.78
N GLY A 295 9.73 11.11 -0.44
CA GLY A 295 10.71 10.50 0.45
C GLY A 295 12.02 10.16 -0.23
N ALA A 296 13.14 10.47 0.42
CA ALA A 296 14.48 10.11 -0.02
C ALA A 296 15.36 9.73 1.17
N MET A 297 16.51 9.13 0.92
CA MET A 297 17.44 8.72 1.97
C MET A 297 17.95 9.90 2.82
N GLY A 298 18.07 11.09 2.22
CA GLY A 298 18.58 12.29 2.90
C GLY A 298 17.52 13.16 3.58
N GLY A 299 16.23 12.89 3.36
CA GLY A 299 15.12 13.68 3.89
C GLY A 299 13.89 13.58 3.01
N THR A 300 12.81 14.22 3.43
CA THR A 300 11.55 14.28 2.68
C THR A 300 11.36 15.68 2.09
N SER A 301 11.17 15.76 0.78
CA SER A 301 10.82 16.99 0.08
C SER A 301 9.30 17.15 0.10
N LEU A 302 8.83 18.38 0.35
CA LEU A 302 7.41 18.71 0.32
C LEU A 302 7.09 19.62 -0.86
N ARG A 303 5.90 19.45 -1.44
CA ARG A 303 5.30 20.31 -2.43
C ARG A 303 3.90 20.63 -1.96
N TYR A 304 3.69 21.89 -1.62
CA TYR A 304 2.41 22.35 -1.08
C TYR A 304 1.52 22.91 -2.16
N ASP A 305 0.21 22.65 -2.02
CA ASP A 305 -0.84 23.23 -2.85
C ASP A 305 -0.57 22.93 -4.34
N LEU A 306 -0.58 21.64 -4.69
CA LEU A 306 -0.50 21.22 -6.09
C LEU A 306 -1.72 21.81 -6.86
N PRO A 307 -1.57 22.40 -8.05
CA PRO A 307 -0.40 22.42 -8.94
C PRO A 307 0.60 23.55 -8.72
N THR A 308 0.42 24.48 -7.76
CA THR A 308 1.39 25.58 -7.54
C THR A 308 2.74 25.09 -7.01
N ALA A 309 2.75 23.99 -6.29
CA ALA A 309 3.90 23.25 -5.84
C ALA A 309 4.93 24.05 -5.04
N ALA A 310 4.47 24.90 -4.10
CA ALA A 310 5.34 25.63 -3.19
C ALA A 310 6.25 24.67 -2.40
N LYS A 311 7.55 24.98 -2.33
CA LYS A 311 8.56 24.07 -1.80
C LYS A 311 8.62 24.07 -0.28
N GLY A 312 8.79 22.90 0.29
CA GLY A 312 9.11 22.66 1.68
C GLY A 312 10.04 21.45 1.86
N SER A 313 10.41 21.19 3.09
CA SER A 313 11.21 20.01 3.41
C SER A 313 11.00 19.57 4.85
N LEU A 314 11.16 18.28 5.10
CA LEU A 314 11.17 17.68 6.42
C LEU A 314 12.51 16.95 6.61
N ALA A 315 13.23 17.26 7.66
CA ALA A 315 14.51 16.65 7.98
C ALA A 315 14.30 15.23 8.58
N SER A 316 13.62 14.39 7.82
CA SER A 316 13.38 12.98 8.15
C SER A 316 13.48 12.16 6.89
N PRO A 317 14.41 11.20 6.81
CA PRO A 317 14.44 10.24 5.72
C PRO A 317 13.14 9.41 5.69
N GLY A 318 12.63 9.11 4.50
CA GLY A 318 11.48 8.25 4.31
C GLY A 318 11.70 7.30 3.15
N SER A 319 11.59 6.00 3.39
CA SER A 319 11.66 4.97 2.36
C SER A 319 10.29 4.48 1.91
N VAL A 320 9.32 4.57 2.80
CA VAL A 320 7.90 4.35 2.53
C VAL A 320 7.14 5.46 3.22
N LEU A 321 6.31 6.15 2.48
CA LEU A 321 5.48 7.27 2.95
C LEU A 321 4.02 6.91 2.77
N ASP A 322 3.21 7.41 3.70
CA ASP A 322 1.76 7.42 3.63
C ASP A 322 1.23 8.69 4.27
N ALA A 323 -0.02 9.04 3.97
CA ALA A 323 -0.65 10.21 4.54
C ALA A 323 -2.14 9.98 4.78
N ALA A 324 -2.61 10.34 5.98
CA ALA A 324 -4.02 10.29 6.33
C ALA A 324 -4.30 11.19 7.54
N ASP A 325 -5.56 11.55 7.75
CA ASP A 325 -6.02 12.32 8.91
C ASP A 325 -6.26 11.38 10.10
N PHE A 326 -5.25 11.23 10.96
CA PHE A 326 -5.32 10.34 12.14
C PHE A 326 -5.98 11.00 13.36
N ASP A 327 -6.01 12.31 13.45
CA ASP A 327 -6.61 12.98 14.61
C ASP A 327 -7.98 13.62 14.32
N GLY A 328 -8.44 13.60 13.07
CA GLY A 328 -9.74 14.05 12.64
C GLY A 328 -9.87 15.56 12.61
N ASP A 329 -8.76 16.29 12.38
CA ASP A 329 -8.73 17.75 12.32
C ASP A 329 -8.87 18.29 10.89
N GLY A 330 -8.90 17.43 9.88
CA GLY A 330 -9.02 17.75 8.45
C GLY A 330 -7.68 17.99 7.77
N LEU A 331 -6.55 17.82 8.46
CA LEU A 331 -5.21 17.84 7.89
C LEU A 331 -4.62 16.43 7.91
N SER A 332 -3.90 16.08 6.86
CA SER A 332 -3.24 14.78 6.82
C SER A 332 -1.94 14.80 7.62
N GLU A 333 -1.75 13.79 8.45
CA GLU A 333 -0.45 13.43 9.00
C GLU A 333 0.37 12.71 7.95
N LEU A 334 1.69 12.93 7.99
CA LEU A 334 2.63 12.19 7.17
C LEU A 334 3.21 11.02 7.97
N VAL A 335 3.06 9.81 7.46
CA VAL A 335 3.72 8.63 8.00
C VAL A 335 5.03 8.37 7.25
N SER A 336 6.07 8.02 7.98
CA SER A 336 7.36 7.61 7.39
C SER A 336 7.85 6.32 8.03
N SER A 337 8.01 5.30 7.19
CA SER A 337 8.67 4.05 7.53
C SER A 337 10.13 4.10 7.10
N GLY A 338 11.02 3.86 8.04
CA GLY A 338 12.46 3.80 7.82
C GLY A 338 13.10 2.93 8.89
N SER A 339 14.16 3.42 9.54
CA SER A 339 14.71 2.77 10.73
C SER A 339 13.76 2.82 11.93
N ARG A 340 12.79 3.71 11.89
CA ARG A 340 11.68 3.85 12.84
C ARG A 340 10.42 4.23 12.08
N LEU A 341 9.28 3.85 12.63
CA LEU A 341 7.97 4.26 12.16
C LEU A 341 7.58 5.57 12.88
N ARG A 342 7.36 6.63 12.11
CA ARG A 342 7.04 7.97 12.63
C ARG A 342 5.80 8.54 11.97
N VAL A 343 5.00 9.21 12.76
CA VAL A 343 3.82 9.98 12.31
C VAL A 343 4.09 11.46 12.62
N PHE A 344 4.12 12.29 11.61
CA PHE A 344 4.36 13.74 11.69
C PHE A 344 3.04 14.47 11.58
N GLN A 345 2.69 15.23 12.60
CA GLN A 345 1.42 15.96 12.65
C GLN A 345 1.30 16.96 11.50
N GLY A 346 0.17 16.92 10.81
CA GLY A 346 -0.28 17.95 9.88
C GLY A 346 -0.51 19.28 10.59
N ARG A 347 -0.18 20.40 9.95
CA ARG A 347 -0.34 21.73 10.53
C ARG A 347 -0.45 22.78 9.43
N ALA A 348 -1.14 23.88 9.71
CA ALA A 348 -1.22 25.00 8.79
C ALA A 348 0.14 25.51 8.27
N THR A 349 1.25 25.19 8.93
CA THR A 349 2.62 25.50 8.50
C THR A 349 3.33 24.33 7.82
N GLY A 350 2.67 23.19 7.70
CA GLY A 350 3.22 21.92 7.23
C GLY A 350 3.78 21.05 8.36
N PRO A 351 4.04 19.75 8.10
CA PRO A 351 4.58 18.82 9.07
C PRO A 351 5.97 19.22 9.54
N SER A 352 6.29 18.89 10.79
CA SER A 352 7.60 19.23 11.37
C SER A 352 8.11 18.13 12.30
N THR A 353 9.42 18.04 12.45
CA THR A 353 10.08 17.10 13.39
C THR A 353 9.79 17.40 14.86
N GLY A 354 9.31 18.60 15.20
CA GLY A 354 8.95 19.00 16.56
C GLY A 354 7.57 18.49 17.01
N ALA A 355 6.78 17.93 16.10
CA ALA A 355 5.46 17.36 16.39
C ALA A 355 5.37 15.97 15.73
N THR A 356 6.01 15.01 16.36
CA THR A 356 6.19 13.67 15.83
C THR A 356 5.89 12.63 16.90
N VAL A 357 5.16 11.60 16.52
CA VAL A 357 4.94 10.40 17.32
C VAL A 357 5.76 9.26 16.71
N THR A 358 6.50 8.52 17.55
CA THR A 358 7.12 7.27 17.15
C THR A 358 6.20 6.13 17.53
N VAL A 359 5.85 5.31 16.55
CA VAL A 359 5.01 4.12 16.76
C VAL A 359 5.93 2.94 17.03
N GLU A 360 5.69 2.26 18.16
CA GLU A 360 6.44 1.08 18.54
C GLU A 360 5.66 -0.18 18.18
N PRO A 361 6.11 -0.96 17.19
CA PRO A 361 5.43 -2.19 16.82
C PRO A 361 5.47 -3.22 17.95
N PRO A 362 4.45 -4.10 18.05
CA PRO A 362 4.39 -5.11 19.12
C PRO A 362 5.40 -6.26 18.94
N ALA A 363 6.05 -6.32 17.80
CA ALA A 363 7.03 -7.36 17.47
C ALA A 363 8.37 -6.75 17.02
N THR A 364 9.46 -7.48 17.24
CA THR A 364 10.79 -7.12 16.72
C THR A 364 10.95 -7.57 15.27
N GLY A 365 11.49 -6.71 14.44
CA GLY A 365 11.71 -6.96 13.01
C GLY A 365 11.71 -5.65 12.21
N THR A 366 11.77 -5.76 10.89
CA THR A 366 11.56 -4.61 10.01
C THR A 366 10.08 -4.34 9.89
N THR A 367 9.65 -3.16 10.29
CA THR A 367 8.24 -2.76 10.23
C THR A 367 8.01 -1.77 9.09
N ARG A 368 6.94 -2.01 8.32
CA ARG A 368 6.48 -1.10 7.27
C ARG A 368 4.99 -0.85 7.42
N VAL A 369 4.54 0.30 6.96
CA VAL A 369 3.12 0.57 6.73
C VAL A 369 2.64 -0.35 5.61
N VAL A 370 1.44 -0.88 5.76
CA VAL A 370 0.77 -1.68 4.72
C VAL A 370 -0.52 -1.02 4.26
N ALA A 371 -1.15 -0.23 5.13
CA ALA A 371 -2.30 0.60 4.77
C ALA A 371 -2.53 1.69 5.81
N VAL A 372 -3.16 2.77 5.38
CA VAL A 372 -3.77 3.80 6.22
C VAL A 372 -5.22 3.98 5.82
N GLY A 373 -6.12 4.18 6.77
CA GLY A 373 -7.54 4.37 6.50
C GLY A 373 -8.39 4.11 7.72
N ASP A 374 -9.63 4.52 7.67
CA ASP A 374 -10.60 4.34 8.73
C ASP A 374 -11.12 2.89 8.71
N PHE A 375 -10.54 2.02 9.55
CA PHE A 375 -10.91 0.61 9.64
C PHE A 375 -11.99 0.35 10.69
N ASP A 376 -12.25 1.29 11.61
CA ASP A 376 -13.25 1.12 12.67
C ASP A 376 -14.48 2.04 12.52
N GLY A 377 -14.51 2.86 11.46
CA GLY A 377 -15.64 3.69 11.10
C GLY A 377 -15.83 4.93 11.99
N ASP A 378 -14.78 5.35 12.71
CA ASP A 378 -14.89 6.46 13.66
C ASP A 378 -14.59 7.84 13.04
N GLY A 379 -14.32 7.88 11.74
CA GLY A 379 -14.02 9.09 10.97
C GLY A 379 -12.58 9.58 11.09
N ARG A 380 -11.68 8.77 11.64
CA ARG A 380 -10.24 9.00 11.67
C ARG A 380 -9.51 7.84 11.00
N ALA A 381 -8.41 8.14 10.37
CA ALA A 381 -7.59 7.09 9.81
C ALA A 381 -6.89 6.28 10.91
N ASP A 382 -6.75 4.99 10.67
CA ASP A 382 -5.95 4.06 11.44
C ASP A 382 -4.67 3.71 10.68
N LEU A 383 -3.68 3.21 11.40
CA LEU A 383 -2.39 2.83 10.85
C LEU A 383 -2.19 1.32 10.93
N ALA A 384 -2.27 0.64 9.80
CA ALA A 384 -1.94 -0.77 9.68
C ALA A 384 -0.46 -0.97 9.33
N VAL A 385 0.24 -1.79 10.10
CA VAL A 385 1.66 -2.07 9.90
C VAL A 385 1.94 -3.57 9.90
N ARG A 386 2.94 -3.98 9.12
CA ARG A 386 3.45 -5.36 9.09
C ARG A 386 4.90 -5.37 9.56
N THR A 387 5.19 -6.18 10.56
CA THR A 387 6.54 -6.45 11.05
C THR A 387 7.02 -7.76 10.50
N TYR A 388 8.01 -7.71 9.62
CA TYR A 388 8.62 -8.87 8.97
C TYR A 388 9.55 -9.58 9.96
N ARG A 389 9.26 -10.84 10.26
CA ARG A 389 10.00 -11.64 11.24
C ARG A 389 10.67 -12.86 10.63
N SER A 390 10.01 -13.49 9.69
CA SER A 390 10.50 -14.63 8.90
C SER A 390 9.42 -14.98 7.87
N GLU A 391 9.75 -15.83 6.93
CA GLU A 391 8.94 -16.14 5.75
C GLU A 391 7.45 -16.49 6.01
N THR A 392 7.06 -16.90 7.21
CA THR A 392 5.68 -17.36 7.47
C THR A 392 5.06 -16.81 8.77
N LYS A 393 5.69 -15.87 9.45
CA LYS A 393 5.26 -15.46 10.80
C LYS A 393 5.33 -13.96 11.05
N ASP A 394 5.02 -13.18 10.04
CA ASP A 394 4.95 -11.74 10.21
C ASP A 394 3.82 -11.37 11.16
N THR A 395 3.99 -10.25 11.82
CA THR A 395 2.97 -9.69 12.70
C THR A 395 2.35 -8.48 12.04
N VAL A 396 1.04 -8.47 11.90
CA VAL A 396 0.25 -7.31 11.50
C VAL A 396 -0.34 -6.68 12.76
N ALA A 397 -0.27 -5.35 12.83
CA ALA A 397 -0.84 -4.58 13.93
C ALA A 397 -1.54 -3.33 13.38
N VAL A 398 -2.70 -3.00 13.93
CA VAL A 398 -3.47 -1.81 13.59
C VAL A 398 -3.53 -0.89 14.79
N PHE A 399 -3.12 0.34 14.62
CA PHE A 399 -3.15 1.39 15.64
C PHE A 399 -4.24 2.37 15.29
N ALA A 400 -5.22 2.52 16.18
CA ALA A 400 -6.33 3.43 15.98
C ALA A 400 -5.87 4.90 15.98
N GLY A 401 -6.50 5.72 15.12
CA GLY A 401 -6.35 7.16 15.13
C GLY A 401 -6.87 7.79 16.42
N THR A 402 -6.27 8.88 16.87
CA THR A 402 -6.69 9.52 18.13
C THR A 402 -6.57 11.04 18.09
N LYS A 403 -7.59 11.74 18.61
CA LYS A 403 -7.60 13.22 18.71
C LYS A 403 -6.43 13.83 19.48
N ARG A 404 -5.76 13.05 20.33
CA ARG A 404 -4.68 13.53 21.20
C ARG A 404 -3.47 12.63 21.15
N GLY A 405 -2.77 12.55 20.08
CA GLY A 405 -1.59 11.71 19.99
C GLY A 405 -1.42 11.07 18.63
N LEU A 406 -2.23 11.49 17.67
CA LEU A 406 -2.28 11.05 16.29
C LEU A 406 -2.69 9.58 16.19
N VAL A 407 -1.91 8.67 16.75
CA VAL A 407 -2.23 7.23 16.82
C VAL A 407 -2.13 6.72 18.24
N ALA A 408 -2.86 5.68 18.56
CA ALA A 408 -2.85 5.03 19.85
C ALA A 408 -1.46 4.49 20.20
N THR A 409 -1.12 4.44 21.48
CA THR A 409 0.20 3.95 21.95
C THR A 409 0.35 2.43 21.88
N GLY A 410 -0.77 1.71 21.72
CA GLY A 410 -0.81 0.26 21.54
C GLY A 410 -1.78 -0.11 20.44
N PRO A 411 -1.57 -1.26 19.78
CA PRO A 411 -2.45 -1.69 18.70
C PRO A 411 -3.85 -2.09 19.22
N ALA A 412 -4.87 -1.69 18.47
CA ALA A 412 -6.24 -2.16 18.68
C ALA A 412 -6.41 -3.63 18.23
N VAL A 413 -5.72 -4.00 17.14
CA VAL A 413 -5.76 -5.34 16.56
C VAL A 413 -4.32 -5.82 16.32
N THR A 414 -4.06 -7.10 16.61
CA THR A 414 -2.78 -7.76 16.32
C THR A 414 -3.02 -9.21 15.93
N PHE A 415 -2.42 -9.66 14.83
CA PHE A 415 -2.48 -11.05 14.40
C PHE A 415 -1.21 -11.46 13.64
N SER A 416 -1.03 -12.76 13.42
CA SER A 416 0.07 -13.30 12.61
C SER A 416 -0.41 -13.65 11.21
N THR A 417 0.42 -13.40 10.19
CA THR A 417 0.15 -13.86 8.82
C THR A 417 0.07 -15.39 8.72
N SER A 418 0.65 -16.12 9.67
CA SER A 418 0.47 -17.58 9.75
C SER A 418 -1.00 -18.01 9.90
N ALA A 419 -1.88 -17.11 10.33
CA ALA A 419 -3.31 -17.37 10.41
C ALA A 419 -3.95 -17.74 9.05
N PHE A 420 -3.36 -17.28 7.95
CA PHE A 420 -3.81 -17.61 6.60
C PHE A 420 -3.35 -18.99 6.14
N LEU A 421 -2.29 -19.53 6.73
CA LEU A 421 -1.63 -20.79 6.34
C LEU A 421 -2.20 -22.01 7.06
N THR A 422 -2.97 -21.82 8.13
CA THR A 422 -3.64 -22.90 8.83
C THR A 422 -4.85 -23.36 8.00
N SER A 423 -4.80 -24.60 7.51
CA SER A 423 -5.99 -25.26 6.95
C SER A 423 -7.14 -25.22 7.95
N PRO A 424 -8.39 -25.16 7.47
CA PRO A 424 -9.58 -25.15 8.33
C PRO A 424 -9.69 -26.43 9.17
#